data_5e30b3abb4e1eea4e6f53bb140492b2f
#
_entry.id   5e30b3abb4e1eea4e6f53bb140492b2f
#
_cell.length_a   1.000
_cell.length_b   1.000
_cell.length_c   1.000
_cell.angle_alpha   90.00
_cell.angle_beta   90.00
_cell.angle_gamma   90.00
#
_symmetry.space_group_name_H-M   'P 1'
#
loop_
_entity.id
_entity.type
_entity.pdbx_description
1 polymer ?
#
loop_
_entity_poly.entity_id
_entity_poly.type
_entity_poly.pdbx_seq_one_letter_code
_entity_poly.pdbx_strand_id
1 'polypeptide(L)'
;MRYLRCIGLLTVVVLTVFVMSVAASSTGTTINFSSLDKNQSYKVSGILYMPEKSSGPCPAIVLVHGTMGIDSRGAFYREAILNAGIAIFEVDFKTGIYTGPLDRPQMETFLPLVFAALKELRKLPAIDPNRIGIMGFSMGGAITLRTAMDANRKLWMGDEKGFAAHVAFYPVCKPFIPRLEKSGSRLTGAPMIIFYGSEDSYGEGKAVPELKRVLQKNYNFEVTTVEYPGATHGFNRNAPPLSYADPAAINGRGYMAWNADAANDSLLKVVAFLRGTLVAK
;
A
#
# COMPACT_ATOMS: atom_id res chain seq x y z
N MET A 1 -70.45 17.92 36.72
CA MET A 1 -69.97 16.86 35.84
C MET A 1 -68.63 17.33 35.22
N ARG A 2 -67.50 16.83 35.72
CA ARG A 2 -66.16 17.13 35.21
C ARG A 2 -65.61 15.87 34.62
N TYR A 3 -65.38 15.83 33.30
CA TYR A 3 -64.71 14.70 32.62
C TYR A 3 -63.19 14.89 32.71
N LEU A 4 -62.52 14.01 33.45
CA LEU A 4 -61.06 13.82 33.37
C LEU A 4 -60.76 13.04 32.11
N ARG A 5 -59.95 13.64 31.20
CA ARG A 5 -59.31 12.91 30.10
C ARG A 5 -57.94 12.40 30.55
N CYS A 6 -57.78 11.10 30.70
CA CYS A 6 -56.48 10.47 30.83
C CYS A 6 -55.80 10.42 29.45
N ILE A 7 -54.68 11.14 29.31
CA ILE A 7 -53.78 10.98 28.14
C ILE A 7 -52.74 9.92 28.52
N GLY A 8 -52.85 8.74 27.93
CA GLY A 8 -51.85 7.71 28.07
C GLY A 8 -50.63 8.03 27.21
N LEU A 9 -49.48 8.20 27.83
CA LEU A 9 -48.19 8.37 27.19
C LEU A 9 -47.67 6.99 26.76
N LEU A 10 -47.67 6.73 25.45
CA LEU A 10 -47.10 5.51 24.87
C LEU A 10 -45.58 5.72 24.72
N THR A 11 -44.78 5.14 25.62
CA THR A 11 -43.32 5.17 25.54
C THR A 11 -42.88 4.06 24.56
N VAL A 12 -42.46 4.44 23.35
CA VAL A 12 -41.84 3.52 22.39
C VAL A 12 -40.38 3.36 22.79
N VAL A 13 -40.02 2.20 23.32
CA VAL A 13 -38.62 1.80 23.55
C VAL A 13 -38.06 1.26 22.23
N VAL A 14 -37.23 2.03 21.56
CA VAL A 14 -36.45 1.59 20.40
C VAL A 14 -35.25 0.80 20.92
N LEU A 15 -35.31 -0.52 20.84
CA LEU A 15 -34.18 -1.40 21.14
C LEU A 15 -33.22 -1.39 19.96
N THR A 16 -32.17 -0.59 20.01
CA THR A 16 -31.05 -0.67 19.05
C THR A 16 -30.23 -1.91 19.36
N VAL A 17 -30.42 -2.97 18.57
CA VAL A 17 -29.56 -4.16 18.60
C VAL A 17 -28.24 -3.79 17.93
N PHE A 18 -27.20 -3.55 18.72
CA PHE A 18 -25.84 -3.43 18.25
C PHE A 18 -25.36 -4.85 17.90
N VAL A 19 -25.43 -5.22 16.63
CA VAL A 19 -24.78 -6.45 16.15
C VAL A 19 -23.27 -6.16 16.12
N MET A 20 -22.57 -6.54 17.18
CA MET A 20 -21.11 -6.65 17.14
C MET A 20 -20.78 -7.79 16.17
N SER A 21 -20.41 -7.45 14.95
CA SER A 21 -19.74 -8.37 14.05
C SER A 21 -18.37 -8.66 14.67
N VAL A 22 -18.21 -9.85 15.25
CA VAL A 22 -16.89 -10.36 15.61
C VAL A 22 -16.19 -10.61 14.27
N ALA A 23 -15.26 -9.75 13.92
CA ALA A 23 -14.40 -9.96 12.76
C ALA A 23 -13.62 -11.26 13.00
N ALA A 24 -13.91 -12.27 12.22
CA ALA A 24 -13.09 -13.48 12.20
C ALA A 24 -11.68 -13.08 11.77
N SER A 25 -10.70 -13.29 12.64
CA SER A 25 -9.29 -13.06 12.32
C SER A 25 -8.93 -14.00 11.16
N SER A 26 -8.74 -13.45 9.96
CA SER A 26 -8.29 -14.25 8.82
C SER A 26 -6.91 -14.82 9.15
N THR A 27 -6.83 -16.13 9.33
CA THR A 27 -5.56 -16.83 9.53
C THR A 27 -4.76 -16.73 8.24
N GLY A 28 -3.57 -16.09 8.30
CA GLY A 28 -2.69 -15.94 7.14
C GLY A 28 -1.88 -17.22 6.89
N THR A 29 -1.59 -17.51 5.64
CA THR A 29 -0.71 -18.62 5.22
C THR A 29 0.68 -18.06 4.90
N THR A 30 1.72 -18.58 5.55
CA THR A 30 3.11 -18.20 5.26
C THR A 30 3.57 -18.83 3.94
N ILE A 31 4.12 -18.00 3.05
CA ILE A 31 4.75 -18.41 1.80
C ILE A 31 6.21 -17.97 1.83
N ASN A 32 7.13 -18.92 1.68
CA ASN A 32 8.56 -18.66 1.53
C ASN A 32 8.92 -18.62 0.05
N PHE A 33 9.75 -17.65 -0.34
CA PHE A 33 10.18 -17.51 -1.73
C PHE A 33 11.59 -16.90 -1.81
N SER A 34 12.17 -16.94 -3.00
CA SER A 34 13.52 -16.44 -3.25
C SER A 34 13.51 -15.30 -4.25
N SER A 35 14.52 -14.43 -4.16
CA SER A 35 14.79 -13.40 -5.15
C SER A 35 14.88 -13.97 -6.57
N LEU A 36 14.45 -13.18 -7.56
CA LEU A 36 14.71 -13.47 -8.99
C LEU A 36 16.15 -13.15 -9.39
N ASP A 37 16.89 -12.43 -8.58
CA ASP A 37 18.31 -12.16 -8.82
C ASP A 37 19.15 -13.41 -8.50
N LYS A 38 19.73 -13.98 -9.53
CA LYS A 38 20.58 -15.18 -9.40
C LYS A 38 21.91 -14.89 -8.68
N ASN A 39 22.35 -13.63 -8.67
CA ASN A 39 23.60 -13.23 -8.04
C ASN A 39 23.42 -12.93 -6.54
N GLN A 40 22.18 -12.64 -6.12
CA GLN A 40 21.80 -12.31 -4.74
C GLN A 40 20.56 -13.11 -4.34
N SER A 41 20.75 -14.37 -3.98
CA SER A 41 19.64 -15.26 -3.63
C SER A 41 19.16 -15.02 -2.19
N TYR A 42 18.45 -13.92 -1.97
CA TYR A 42 17.75 -13.69 -0.71
C TYR A 42 16.54 -14.62 -0.59
N LYS A 43 16.40 -15.24 0.59
CA LYS A 43 15.21 -15.98 0.98
C LYS A 43 14.36 -15.09 1.90
N VAL A 44 13.13 -14.89 1.53
CA VAL A 44 12.18 -14.05 2.23
C VAL A 44 10.86 -14.76 2.39
N SER A 45 9.99 -14.24 3.24
CA SER A 45 8.66 -14.77 3.44
C SER A 45 7.61 -13.67 3.30
N GLY A 46 6.38 -14.09 3.17
CA GLY A 46 5.22 -13.23 3.28
C GLY A 46 4.04 -14.03 3.85
N ILE A 47 3.05 -13.30 4.33
CA ILE A 47 1.80 -13.88 4.84
C ILE A 47 0.70 -13.55 3.84
N LEU A 48 0.09 -14.59 3.28
CA LEU A 48 -1.07 -14.48 2.39
C LEU A 48 -2.36 -14.54 3.21
N TYR A 49 -3.15 -13.50 3.13
CA TYR A 49 -4.50 -13.41 3.68
C TYR A 49 -5.50 -13.49 2.53
N MET A 50 -6.45 -14.42 2.62
CA MET A 50 -7.49 -14.60 1.63
C MET A 50 -8.81 -13.97 2.08
N PRO A 51 -9.62 -13.41 1.17
CA PRO A 51 -10.97 -12.98 1.50
C PRO A 51 -11.84 -14.19 1.88
N GLU A 52 -12.73 -14.02 2.87
CA GLU A 52 -13.59 -15.13 3.36
C GLU A 52 -14.53 -15.68 2.27
N LYS A 53 -14.97 -14.81 1.36
CA LYS A 53 -15.90 -15.18 0.29
C LYS A 53 -15.24 -14.92 -1.06
N SER A 54 -14.88 -15.99 -1.76
CA SER A 54 -14.47 -15.93 -3.17
C SER A 54 -15.18 -17.01 -3.95
N SER A 55 -15.88 -16.63 -5.00
CA SER A 55 -16.56 -17.57 -5.93
C SER A 55 -15.65 -18.08 -7.05
N GLY A 56 -14.36 -17.74 -7.01
CA GLY A 56 -13.36 -18.11 -8.02
C GLY A 56 -12.03 -17.41 -7.73
N PRO A 57 -11.07 -17.40 -8.67
CA PRO A 57 -9.81 -16.70 -8.51
C PRO A 57 -10.02 -15.22 -8.21
N CYS A 58 -9.57 -14.74 -7.04
CA CYS A 58 -9.72 -13.35 -6.61
C CYS A 58 -8.51 -12.49 -7.02
N PRO A 59 -8.70 -11.16 -7.15
CA PRO A 59 -7.58 -10.24 -7.26
C PRO A 59 -6.73 -10.25 -5.98
N ALA A 60 -5.48 -9.80 -6.07
CA ALA A 60 -4.58 -9.68 -4.92
C ALA A 60 -3.76 -8.40 -4.95
N ILE A 61 -3.18 -8.04 -3.81
CA ILE A 61 -2.11 -7.05 -3.72
C ILE A 61 -0.88 -7.66 -3.02
N VAL A 62 0.30 -7.28 -3.50
CA VAL A 62 1.56 -7.41 -2.76
C VAL A 62 1.69 -6.18 -1.88
N LEU A 63 1.72 -6.36 -0.56
CA LEU A 63 1.85 -5.29 0.41
C LEU A 63 3.30 -5.19 0.91
N VAL A 64 3.91 -4.01 0.71
CA VAL A 64 5.34 -3.78 0.98
C VAL A 64 5.51 -2.78 2.12
N HIS A 65 6.16 -3.22 3.19
CA HIS A 65 6.42 -2.40 4.37
C HIS A 65 7.44 -1.26 4.15
N GLY A 66 7.52 -0.32 5.08
CA GLY A 66 8.58 0.68 5.13
C GLY A 66 9.89 0.12 5.72
N THR A 67 10.91 0.99 5.88
CA THR A 67 12.24 0.60 6.44
C THR A 67 12.17 -0.01 7.83
N MET A 68 11.12 0.26 8.59
CA MET A 68 10.94 -0.29 9.95
C MET A 68 10.46 -1.76 9.95
N GLY A 69 10.11 -2.32 8.81
CA GLY A 69 9.49 -3.65 8.70
C GLY A 69 7.96 -3.57 8.76
N ILE A 70 7.34 -4.75 8.93
CA ILE A 70 5.89 -4.87 9.09
C ILE A 70 5.46 -4.20 10.40
N ASP A 71 4.42 -3.38 10.36
CA ASP A 71 3.86 -2.68 11.51
C ASP A 71 2.33 -2.47 11.38
N SER A 72 1.75 -1.62 12.24
CA SER A 72 0.29 -1.38 12.29
C SER A 72 -0.33 -0.90 10.97
N ARG A 73 0.45 -0.40 10.01
CA ARG A 73 -0.05 0.09 8.73
C ARG A 73 -0.70 -1.00 7.89
N GLY A 74 -0.04 -2.14 7.73
CA GLY A 74 -0.61 -3.29 6.99
C GLY A 74 -1.91 -3.77 7.62
N ALA A 75 -1.92 -3.95 8.94
CA ALA A 75 -3.10 -4.38 9.69
C ALA A 75 -4.29 -3.40 9.55
N PHE A 76 -4.02 -2.09 9.49
CA PHE A 76 -5.06 -1.06 9.37
C PHE A 76 -5.88 -1.18 8.08
N TYR A 77 -5.24 -1.51 6.95
CA TYR A 77 -5.94 -1.66 5.66
C TYR A 77 -6.48 -3.06 5.41
N ARG A 78 -5.98 -4.07 6.12
CA ARG A 78 -6.21 -5.49 5.81
C ARG A 78 -7.67 -5.86 5.74
N GLU A 79 -8.43 -5.60 6.78
CA GLU A 79 -9.83 -6.00 6.85
C GLU A 79 -10.67 -5.39 5.72
N ALA A 80 -10.51 -4.12 5.46
CA ALA A 80 -11.26 -3.42 4.43
C ALA A 80 -10.94 -3.92 3.00
N ILE A 81 -9.68 -4.27 2.74
CA ILE A 81 -9.25 -4.82 1.45
C ILE A 81 -9.76 -6.25 1.28
N LEU A 82 -9.68 -7.09 2.32
CA LEU A 82 -10.24 -8.45 2.28
C LEU A 82 -11.76 -8.44 2.09
N ASN A 83 -12.47 -7.53 2.77
CA ASN A 83 -13.92 -7.34 2.60
C ASN A 83 -14.29 -6.83 1.19
N ALA A 84 -13.36 -6.20 0.49
CA ALA A 84 -13.52 -5.86 -0.92
C ALA A 84 -13.29 -7.05 -1.89
N GLY A 85 -13.02 -8.25 -1.36
CA GLY A 85 -12.77 -9.46 -2.14
C GLY A 85 -11.36 -9.54 -2.74
N ILE A 86 -10.38 -8.82 -2.17
CA ILE A 86 -9.00 -8.73 -2.65
C ILE A 86 -8.09 -9.41 -1.63
N ALA A 87 -7.30 -10.39 -2.06
CA ALA A 87 -6.29 -11.03 -1.22
C ALA A 87 -5.10 -10.09 -0.94
N ILE A 88 -4.41 -10.30 0.18
CA ILE A 88 -3.23 -9.52 0.56
C ILE A 88 -2.06 -10.48 0.79
N PHE A 89 -0.96 -10.26 0.09
CA PHE A 89 0.32 -10.90 0.35
C PHE A 89 1.27 -9.88 0.99
N GLU A 90 1.32 -9.87 2.32
CA GLU A 90 2.18 -8.97 3.09
C GLU A 90 3.57 -9.58 3.19
N VAL A 91 4.54 -8.97 2.48
CA VAL A 91 5.90 -9.49 2.37
C VAL A 91 6.81 -8.94 3.48
N ASP A 92 7.64 -9.80 4.06
CA ASP A 92 8.67 -9.41 5.02
C ASP A 92 10.06 -9.46 4.37
N PHE A 93 10.53 -8.31 3.93
CA PHE A 93 11.88 -8.18 3.38
C PHE A 93 12.94 -7.94 4.45
N LYS A 94 12.53 -7.57 5.69
CA LYS A 94 13.49 -7.28 6.74
C LYS A 94 14.21 -8.54 7.21
N THR A 95 13.50 -9.62 7.36
CA THR A 95 14.03 -10.89 7.90
C THR A 95 15.07 -11.55 7.00
N GLY A 96 15.14 -11.23 5.71
CA GLY A 96 16.08 -11.90 4.80
C GLY A 96 17.19 -11.02 4.23
N ILE A 97 17.11 -9.69 4.42
CA ILE A 97 17.97 -8.73 3.72
C ILE A 97 18.75 -7.84 4.70
N TYR A 98 18.11 -7.41 5.78
CA TYR A 98 18.75 -6.49 6.73
C TYR A 98 19.70 -7.26 7.65
N THR A 99 20.98 -6.90 7.64
CA THR A 99 22.00 -7.51 8.48
C THR A 99 22.21 -6.76 9.81
N GLY A 100 21.62 -5.57 9.95
CA GLY A 100 21.67 -4.77 11.16
C GLY A 100 20.76 -3.54 11.11
N PRO A 101 20.60 -2.82 12.24
CA PRO A 101 19.67 -1.70 12.36
C PRO A 101 20.05 -0.47 11.52
N LEU A 102 21.31 -0.36 11.10
CA LEU A 102 21.82 0.73 10.25
C LEU A 102 21.97 0.29 8.80
N ASP A 103 21.69 -0.98 8.47
CA ASP A 103 21.78 -1.48 7.11
C ASP A 103 20.63 -0.88 6.27
N ARG A 104 21.00 -0.25 5.16
CA ARG A 104 20.07 0.35 4.20
C ARG A 104 20.34 -0.21 2.81
N PRO A 105 19.82 -1.40 2.49
CA PRO A 105 19.96 -1.97 1.17
C PRO A 105 19.48 -0.97 0.10
N GLN A 106 20.14 -0.99 -1.05
CA GLN A 106 19.73 -0.17 -2.19
C GLN A 106 18.33 -0.57 -2.65
N MET A 107 17.56 0.39 -3.16
CA MET A 107 16.19 0.12 -3.63
C MET A 107 16.14 -0.96 -4.71
N GLU A 108 17.19 -1.07 -5.49
CA GLU A 108 17.37 -2.06 -6.55
C GLU A 108 17.37 -3.50 -6.01
N THR A 109 17.83 -3.73 -4.77
CA THR A 109 17.81 -5.04 -4.08
C THR A 109 16.38 -5.57 -3.87
N PHE A 110 15.40 -4.69 -3.72
CA PHE A 110 14.03 -5.08 -3.45
C PHE A 110 13.21 -5.39 -4.71
N LEU A 111 13.63 -4.89 -5.88
CA LEU A 111 12.88 -5.10 -7.12
C LEU A 111 12.76 -6.59 -7.51
N PRO A 112 13.84 -7.39 -7.53
CA PRO A 112 13.71 -8.81 -7.82
C PRO A 112 12.86 -9.59 -6.83
N LEU A 113 12.71 -9.07 -5.59
CA LEU A 113 11.89 -9.69 -4.55
C LEU A 113 10.41 -9.39 -4.74
N VAL A 114 10.03 -8.14 -5.02
CA VAL A 114 8.61 -7.82 -5.27
C VAL A 114 8.09 -8.47 -6.55
N PHE A 115 8.93 -8.58 -7.58
CA PHE A 115 8.56 -9.32 -8.78
C PHE A 115 8.54 -10.85 -8.55
N ALA A 116 9.37 -11.40 -7.65
CA ALA A 116 9.25 -12.76 -7.18
C ALA A 116 7.91 -13.00 -6.47
N ALA A 117 7.51 -12.09 -5.56
CA ALA A 117 6.21 -12.15 -4.90
C ALA A 117 5.05 -12.16 -5.90
N LEU A 118 5.12 -11.34 -6.95
CA LEU A 118 4.13 -11.35 -8.05
C LEU A 118 4.08 -12.73 -8.74
N LYS A 119 5.24 -13.34 -9.03
CA LYS A 119 5.29 -14.67 -9.64
C LYS A 119 4.75 -15.76 -8.71
N GLU A 120 5.03 -15.68 -7.41
CA GLU A 120 4.48 -16.65 -6.45
C GLU A 120 2.95 -16.58 -6.40
N LEU A 121 2.37 -15.39 -6.34
CA LEU A 121 0.92 -15.23 -6.36
C LEU A 121 0.30 -15.79 -7.64
N ARG A 122 0.94 -15.62 -8.79
CA ARG A 122 0.45 -16.14 -10.09
C ARG A 122 0.38 -17.67 -10.16
N LYS A 123 1.13 -18.37 -9.32
CA LYS A 123 1.10 -19.84 -9.25
C LYS A 123 -0.11 -20.38 -8.49
N LEU A 124 -0.79 -19.53 -7.72
CA LEU A 124 -1.87 -19.95 -6.84
C LEU A 124 -3.20 -19.98 -7.60
N PRO A 125 -3.88 -21.14 -7.68
CA PRO A 125 -5.16 -21.26 -8.40
C PRO A 125 -6.27 -20.35 -7.85
N ALA A 126 -6.17 -19.94 -6.57
CA ALA A 126 -7.11 -19.04 -5.93
C ALA A 126 -6.91 -17.54 -6.27
N ILE A 127 -5.83 -17.19 -6.97
CA ILE A 127 -5.49 -15.81 -7.35
C ILE A 127 -5.62 -15.63 -8.86
N ASP A 128 -6.27 -14.54 -9.29
CA ASP A 128 -6.30 -14.17 -10.70
C ASP A 128 -4.93 -13.57 -11.11
N PRO A 129 -4.16 -14.22 -11.98
CA PRO A 129 -2.81 -13.81 -12.34
C PRO A 129 -2.75 -12.46 -13.07
N ASN A 130 -3.87 -11.97 -13.61
CA ASN A 130 -3.96 -10.68 -14.32
C ASN A 130 -4.41 -9.54 -13.43
N ARG A 131 -4.87 -9.80 -12.21
CA ARG A 131 -5.44 -8.81 -11.28
C ARG A 131 -4.65 -8.72 -9.98
N ILE A 132 -3.31 -8.58 -10.10
CA ILE A 132 -2.41 -8.43 -8.94
C ILE A 132 -1.82 -7.03 -8.95
N GLY A 133 -2.14 -6.25 -7.92
CA GLY A 133 -1.59 -4.92 -7.67
C GLY A 133 -0.43 -4.94 -6.65
N ILE A 134 0.14 -3.77 -6.42
CA ILE A 134 1.15 -3.54 -5.38
C ILE A 134 0.78 -2.31 -4.55
N MET A 135 0.95 -2.40 -3.23
CA MET A 135 0.75 -1.31 -2.28
C MET A 135 1.96 -1.21 -1.36
N GLY A 136 2.48 0.00 -1.14
CA GLY A 136 3.66 0.14 -0.30
C GLY A 136 3.72 1.45 0.48
N PHE A 137 4.41 1.41 1.63
CA PHE A 137 4.58 2.53 2.56
C PHE A 137 6.02 3.01 2.59
N SER A 138 6.29 4.32 2.47
CA SER A 138 7.63 4.90 2.56
C SER A 138 8.60 4.23 1.57
N MET A 139 9.59 3.49 2.05
CA MET A 139 10.45 2.65 1.22
C MET A 139 9.63 1.73 0.29
N GLY A 140 8.61 1.05 0.82
CA GLY A 140 7.69 0.24 0.03
C GLY A 140 6.94 1.05 -1.03
N GLY A 141 6.58 2.29 -0.73
CA GLY A 141 6.03 3.25 -1.69
C GLY A 141 7.02 3.59 -2.80
N ALA A 142 8.29 3.81 -2.45
CA ALA A 142 9.35 4.06 -3.42
C ALA A 142 9.63 2.83 -4.33
N ILE A 143 9.52 1.62 -3.78
CA ILE A 143 9.60 0.37 -4.54
C ILE A 143 8.39 0.28 -5.49
N THR A 144 7.18 0.57 -4.99
CA THR A 144 5.95 0.59 -5.80
C THR A 144 6.09 1.50 -7.03
N LEU A 145 6.63 2.71 -6.89
CA LEU A 145 6.89 3.60 -8.03
C LEU A 145 7.84 2.98 -9.06
N ARG A 146 8.89 2.28 -8.59
CA ARG A 146 9.88 1.67 -9.48
C ARG A 146 9.33 0.45 -10.24
N THR A 147 8.37 -0.27 -9.67
CA THR A 147 7.73 -1.39 -10.38
C THR A 147 6.85 -0.94 -11.54
N ALA A 148 6.43 0.33 -11.56
CA ALA A 148 5.71 0.92 -12.69
C ALA A 148 6.61 1.25 -13.90
N MET A 149 7.95 1.22 -13.73
CA MET A 149 8.89 1.43 -14.84
C MET A 149 8.96 0.17 -15.71
N ASP A 150 8.70 0.31 -17.01
CA ASP A 150 8.72 -0.82 -17.95
C ASP A 150 10.10 -1.46 -18.08
N ALA A 151 11.18 -0.69 -17.90
CA ALA A 151 12.54 -1.23 -17.85
C ALA A 151 12.73 -2.23 -16.71
N ASN A 152 12.23 -1.91 -15.50
CA ASN A 152 12.30 -2.80 -14.34
C ASN A 152 11.40 -4.02 -14.54
N ARG A 153 10.20 -3.82 -15.10
CA ARG A 153 9.33 -4.95 -15.45
C ARG A 153 10.01 -5.89 -16.42
N LYS A 154 10.58 -5.38 -17.53
CA LYS A 154 11.29 -6.19 -18.52
C LYS A 154 12.46 -6.95 -17.92
N LEU A 155 13.24 -6.29 -17.06
CA LEU A 155 14.42 -6.90 -16.43
C LEU A 155 14.05 -8.15 -15.61
N TRP A 156 12.96 -8.10 -14.85
CA TRP A 156 12.61 -9.17 -13.91
C TRP A 156 11.48 -10.09 -14.38
N MET A 157 10.65 -9.63 -15.31
CA MET A 157 9.48 -10.39 -15.80
C MET A 157 9.61 -10.79 -17.28
N GLY A 158 10.60 -10.27 -18.01
CA GLY A 158 10.68 -10.49 -19.46
C GLY A 158 9.47 -9.91 -20.18
N ASP A 159 8.75 -10.73 -20.93
CA ASP A 159 7.54 -10.33 -21.66
C ASP A 159 6.27 -10.43 -20.84
N GLU A 160 6.33 -10.99 -19.63
CA GLU A 160 5.18 -11.04 -18.72
C GLU A 160 4.73 -9.65 -18.27
N LYS A 161 3.44 -9.50 -18.02
CA LYS A 161 2.86 -8.25 -17.46
C LYS A 161 3.43 -7.99 -16.07
N GLY A 162 3.56 -6.72 -15.69
CA GLY A 162 3.85 -6.28 -14.33
C GLY A 162 2.61 -6.29 -13.43
N PHE A 163 2.65 -5.44 -12.41
CA PHE A 163 1.51 -5.21 -11.54
C PHE A 163 0.37 -4.48 -12.27
N ALA A 164 -0.87 -4.84 -11.94
CA ALA A 164 -2.07 -4.29 -12.56
C ALA A 164 -2.54 -2.96 -11.95
N ALA A 165 -2.06 -2.62 -10.74
CA ALA A 165 -2.36 -1.36 -10.05
C ALA A 165 -1.25 -1.03 -9.05
N HIS A 166 -1.03 0.27 -8.78
CA HIS A 166 0.02 0.77 -7.89
C HIS A 166 -0.59 1.72 -6.85
N VAL A 167 -0.38 1.43 -5.56
CA VAL A 167 -0.78 2.28 -4.43
C VAL A 167 0.46 2.66 -3.64
N ALA A 168 0.86 3.92 -3.66
CA ALA A 168 2.07 4.38 -2.98
C ALA A 168 1.73 5.38 -1.86
N PHE A 169 2.22 5.13 -0.65
CA PHE A 169 2.10 6.03 0.48
C PHE A 169 3.43 6.73 0.75
N TYR A 170 3.42 8.07 0.71
CA TYR A 170 4.59 8.92 1.01
C TYR A 170 5.90 8.30 0.51
N PRO A 171 6.06 8.14 -0.82
CA PRO A 171 7.00 7.18 -1.44
C PRO A 171 8.46 7.63 -1.44
N VAL A 172 8.86 8.69 -0.74
CA VAL A 172 10.22 9.28 -0.79
C VAL A 172 10.69 9.41 -2.25
N CYS A 173 9.90 10.14 -3.05
CA CYS A 173 10.05 10.14 -4.51
C CYS A 173 11.09 11.13 -5.04
N LYS A 174 11.58 12.07 -4.24
CA LYS A 174 12.57 13.07 -4.64
C LYS A 174 13.80 12.48 -5.38
N PRO A 175 14.44 11.38 -4.91
CA PRO A 175 15.57 10.78 -5.62
C PRO A 175 15.18 10.06 -6.93
N PHE A 176 13.89 9.80 -7.13
CA PHE A 176 13.39 9.12 -8.31
C PHE A 176 13.12 10.07 -9.48
N ILE A 177 12.74 11.32 -9.22
CA ILE A 177 12.39 12.33 -10.23
C ILE A 177 13.49 12.54 -11.28
N PRO A 178 14.78 12.76 -10.91
CA PRO A 178 15.84 12.95 -11.91
C PRO A 178 16.08 11.74 -12.83
N ARG A 179 15.76 10.53 -12.34
CA ARG A 179 15.85 9.30 -13.15
C ARG A 179 14.77 9.29 -14.23
N LEU A 180 13.56 9.74 -13.90
CA LEU A 180 12.46 9.85 -14.85
C LEU A 180 12.75 10.91 -15.91
N GLU A 181 13.39 12.01 -15.58
CA GLU A 181 13.71 13.07 -16.54
C GLU A 181 14.76 12.65 -17.57
N LYS A 182 15.68 11.76 -17.18
CA LYS A 182 16.81 11.33 -18.04
C LYS A 182 16.54 10.07 -18.86
N SER A 183 15.56 9.24 -18.46
CA SER A 183 15.63 7.82 -18.85
C SER A 183 15.03 7.50 -20.22
N GLY A 184 14.21 8.35 -20.84
CA GLY A 184 13.44 7.93 -22.02
C GLY A 184 12.64 6.64 -21.81
N SER A 185 12.57 6.16 -20.54
CA SER A 185 11.91 4.92 -20.15
C SER A 185 10.42 5.04 -20.36
N ARG A 186 9.76 3.90 -20.54
CA ARG A 186 8.29 3.83 -20.58
C ARG A 186 7.77 3.38 -19.21
N LEU A 187 6.56 3.79 -18.90
CA LEU A 187 5.78 3.22 -17.79
C LEU A 187 4.97 2.02 -18.29
N THR A 188 4.63 1.11 -17.38
CA THR A 188 3.78 -0.05 -17.69
C THR A 188 2.35 0.34 -18.11
N GLY A 189 1.91 1.57 -17.79
CA GLY A 189 0.57 2.08 -18.05
C GLY A 189 -0.47 1.65 -17.03
N ALA A 190 -0.12 0.83 -16.04
CA ALA A 190 -1.04 0.44 -14.99
C ALA A 190 -1.43 1.62 -14.08
N PRO A 191 -2.70 1.75 -13.67
CA PRO A 191 -3.18 2.85 -12.82
C PRO A 191 -2.37 3.01 -11.54
N MET A 192 -2.20 4.28 -11.10
CA MET A 192 -1.42 4.63 -9.92
C MET A 192 -2.12 5.69 -9.07
N ILE A 193 -2.10 5.48 -7.74
CA ILE A 193 -2.51 6.48 -6.77
C ILE A 193 -1.41 6.68 -5.73
N ILE A 194 -1.16 7.96 -5.36
CA ILE A 194 -0.13 8.35 -4.37
C ILE A 194 -0.80 9.16 -3.26
N PHE A 195 -0.58 8.74 -2.02
CA PHE A 195 -1.02 9.43 -0.81
C PHE A 195 0.17 10.03 -0.07
N TYR A 196 0.07 11.29 0.37
CA TYR A 196 1.15 11.97 1.08
C TYR A 196 0.64 13.08 2.00
N GLY A 197 1.44 13.43 3.00
CA GLY A 197 1.15 14.54 3.90
C GLY A 197 1.88 15.81 3.48
N SER A 198 1.27 16.99 3.69
CA SER A 198 1.92 18.28 3.40
C SER A 198 3.12 18.55 4.30
N GLU A 199 3.10 18.03 5.57
CA GLU A 199 4.15 18.20 6.58
C GLU A 199 5.10 17.00 6.65
N ASP A 200 5.25 16.28 5.53
CA ASP A 200 6.15 15.13 5.44
C ASP A 200 7.61 15.56 5.59
N SER A 201 8.32 14.99 6.58
CA SER A 201 9.72 15.31 6.89
C SER A 201 10.72 14.92 5.80
N TYR A 202 10.32 14.13 4.80
CA TYR A 202 11.11 13.80 3.61
C TYR A 202 10.81 14.70 2.41
N GLY A 203 9.89 15.66 2.58
CA GLY A 203 9.55 16.65 1.57
C GLY A 203 8.56 16.22 0.51
N GLU A 204 7.76 15.21 0.79
CA GLU A 204 6.78 14.69 -0.16
C GLU A 204 5.71 15.73 -0.53
N GLY A 205 5.39 16.68 0.35
CA GLY A 205 4.48 17.80 0.05
C GLY A 205 4.93 18.64 -1.17
N LYS A 206 6.23 18.65 -1.49
CA LYS A 206 6.76 19.29 -2.71
C LYS A 206 7.12 18.27 -3.79
N ALA A 207 7.67 17.14 -3.40
CA ALA A 207 8.19 16.14 -4.34
C ALA A 207 7.09 15.39 -5.10
N VAL A 208 5.94 15.09 -4.48
CA VAL A 208 4.83 14.39 -5.17
C VAL A 208 4.18 15.26 -6.25
N PRO A 209 3.86 16.54 -6.04
CA PRO A 209 3.40 17.43 -7.11
C PRO A 209 4.40 17.53 -8.28
N GLU A 210 5.70 17.60 -7.98
CA GLU A 210 6.74 17.62 -9.01
C GLU A 210 6.79 16.30 -9.78
N LEU A 211 6.73 15.16 -9.08
CA LEU A 211 6.63 13.84 -9.70
C LEU A 211 5.43 13.77 -10.66
N LYS A 212 4.25 14.22 -10.22
CA LYS A 212 3.05 14.25 -11.05
C LYS A 212 3.27 15.04 -12.31
N ARG A 213 3.86 16.24 -12.20
CA ARG A 213 4.20 17.11 -13.36
C ARG A 213 5.14 16.40 -14.34
N VAL A 214 6.18 15.73 -13.85
CA VAL A 214 7.15 14.99 -14.68
C VAL A 214 6.49 13.80 -15.37
N LEU A 215 5.66 13.03 -14.66
CA LEU A 215 4.93 11.90 -15.23
C LEU A 215 3.99 12.34 -16.35
N GLN A 216 3.24 13.40 -16.13
CA GLN A 216 2.33 13.92 -17.16
C GLN A 216 3.09 14.47 -18.37
N LYS A 217 4.14 15.30 -18.14
CA LYS A 217 4.89 15.97 -19.21
C LYS A 217 5.68 14.99 -20.08
N ASN A 218 6.40 14.05 -19.43
CA ASN A 218 7.39 13.22 -20.14
C ASN A 218 6.83 11.86 -20.57
N TYR A 219 5.74 11.40 -19.96
CA TYR A 219 5.20 10.07 -20.19
C TYR A 219 3.73 10.06 -20.63
N ASN A 220 3.08 11.23 -20.68
CA ASN A 220 1.63 11.32 -20.86
C ASN A 220 0.87 10.38 -19.92
N PHE A 221 1.37 10.27 -18.67
CA PHE A 221 0.83 9.37 -17.65
C PHE A 221 0.14 10.17 -16.56
N GLU A 222 -1.15 9.92 -16.41
CA GLU A 222 -1.95 10.55 -15.37
C GLU A 222 -1.89 9.73 -14.09
N VAL A 223 -1.32 10.34 -13.03
CA VAL A 223 -1.28 9.77 -11.69
C VAL A 223 -2.28 10.48 -10.78
N THR A 224 -3.10 9.70 -10.06
CA THR A 224 -3.94 10.25 -9.00
C THR A 224 -3.09 10.54 -7.77
N THR A 225 -3.16 11.76 -7.24
CA THR A 225 -2.45 12.16 -6.01
C THR A 225 -3.43 12.69 -4.98
N VAL A 226 -3.25 12.31 -3.72
CA VAL A 226 -4.07 12.75 -2.58
C VAL A 226 -3.15 13.35 -1.53
N GLU A 227 -3.24 14.68 -1.34
CA GLU A 227 -2.55 15.39 -0.29
C GLU A 227 -3.41 15.46 0.97
N TYR A 228 -2.79 15.27 2.14
CA TYR A 228 -3.41 15.46 3.44
C TYR A 228 -2.75 16.64 4.14
N PRO A 229 -3.44 17.80 4.24
CA PRO A 229 -2.94 18.98 4.92
C PRO A 229 -2.59 18.68 6.39
N GLY A 230 -1.41 19.12 6.84
CA GLY A 230 -0.92 18.90 8.20
C GLY A 230 -0.53 17.48 8.55
N ALA A 231 -0.72 16.51 7.66
CA ALA A 231 -0.29 15.15 7.90
C ALA A 231 1.23 15.01 7.69
N THR A 232 1.86 14.16 8.50
CA THR A 232 3.31 13.89 8.49
C THR A 232 3.64 12.62 7.71
N HIS A 233 4.93 12.28 7.61
CA HIS A 233 5.34 10.96 7.14
C HIS A 233 4.70 9.86 8.00
N GLY A 234 4.23 8.78 7.40
CA GLY A 234 3.63 7.68 8.17
C GLY A 234 2.32 8.04 8.89
N PHE A 235 1.55 9.00 8.39
CA PHE A 235 0.31 9.49 9.00
C PHE A 235 -0.74 8.40 9.32
N ASN A 236 -0.62 7.25 8.69
CA ASN A 236 -1.49 6.08 8.87
C ASN A 236 -0.84 4.98 9.74
N ARG A 237 0.24 5.29 10.45
CA ARG A 237 0.84 4.41 11.45
C ARG A 237 0.13 4.61 12.79
N ASN A 238 -0.79 3.73 13.13
CA ASN A 238 -1.51 3.77 14.41
C ASN A 238 -0.58 3.35 15.57
N ALA A 239 0.23 4.30 16.03
CA ALA A 239 1.18 4.16 17.12
C ALA A 239 1.55 5.56 17.65
N PRO A 240 2.13 5.69 18.85
CA PRO A 240 2.60 6.97 19.37
C PRO A 240 3.50 7.71 18.39
N PRO A 241 3.51 9.06 18.42
CA PRO A 241 4.41 9.86 17.61
C PRO A 241 5.86 9.43 17.78
N LEU A 242 6.60 9.44 16.68
CA LEU A 242 8.00 9.00 16.66
C LEU A 242 8.87 10.01 15.93
N SER A 243 9.94 10.48 16.59
CA SER A 243 11.00 11.28 15.97
C SER A 243 12.32 10.50 16.05
N TYR A 244 13.06 10.45 14.93
CA TYR A 244 14.29 9.68 14.83
C TYR A 244 15.29 10.36 13.90
N ALA A 245 16.57 10.08 14.10
CA ALA A 245 17.62 10.57 13.21
C ALA A 245 17.54 9.83 11.87
N ASP A 246 17.44 10.59 10.77
CA ASP A 246 17.48 10.06 9.42
C ASP A 246 18.09 11.08 8.46
N PRO A 247 19.30 10.83 7.93
CA PRO A 247 19.96 11.72 6.97
C PRO A 247 19.18 11.97 5.68
N ALA A 248 18.23 11.11 5.33
CA ALA A 248 17.37 11.28 4.16
C ALA A 248 16.23 12.29 4.39
N ALA A 249 15.90 12.61 5.65
CA ALA A 249 14.92 13.64 5.99
C ALA A 249 15.53 15.05 5.78
N ILE A 250 14.68 16.04 5.49
CA ILE A 250 15.09 17.42 5.14
C ILE A 250 16.04 18.02 6.19
N ASN A 251 15.73 17.84 7.47
CA ASN A 251 16.52 18.39 8.60
C ASN A 251 17.28 17.29 9.35
N GLY A 252 17.59 16.17 8.70
CA GLY A 252 18.26 15.02 9.33
C GLY A 252 17.40 14.28 10.36
N ARG A 253 16.09 14.59 10.46
CA ARG A 253 15.16 13.98 11.42
C ARG A 253 13.85 13.60 10.74
N GLY A 254 13.55 12.30 10.77
CA GLY A 254 12.23 11.79 10.42
C GLY A 254 11.23 12.06 11.55
N TYR A 255 9.97 12.32 11.18
CA TYR A 255 8.87 12.45 12.12
C TYR A 255 7.63 11.77 11.57
N MET A 256 6.98 10.96 12.41
CA MET A 256 5.73 10.27 12.13
C MET A 256 4.74 10.53 13.25
N ALA A 257 3.50 10.87 12.89
CA ALA A 257 2.39 10.98 13.83
C ALA A 257 1.11 10.47 13.17
N TRP A 258 0.31 9.73 13.94
CA TRP A 258 -1.02 9.30 13.51
C TRP A 258 -1.92 10.50 13.24
N ASN A 259 -2.57 10.49 12.09
CA ASN A 259 -3.63 11.43 11.73
C ASN A 259 -4.88 10.62 11.34
N ALA A 260 -5.88 10.62 12.23
CA ALA A 260 -7.06 9.76 12.09
C ALA A 260 -7.86 10.08 10.82
N ASP A 261 -8.05 11.35 10.50
CA ASP A 261 -8.84 11.78 9.33
C ASP A 261 -8.14 11.37 8.03
N ALA A 262 -6.84 11.65 7.93
CA ALA A 262 -6.05 11.26 6.76
C ALA A 262 -5.98 9.73 6.60
N ALA A 263 -5.83 8.99 7.70
CA ALA A 263 -5.78 7.53 7.68
C ALA A 263 -7.11 6.94 7.22
N ASN A 264 -8.24 7.36 7.81
CA ASN A 264 -9.56 6.85 7.48
C ASN A 264 -9.97 7.21 6.04
N ASP A 265 -9.74 8.44 5.61
CA ASP A 265 -10.03 8.85 4.23
C ASP A 265 -9.16 8.07 3.23
N SER A 266 -7.87 7.87 3.54
CA SER A 266 -6.99 7.06 2.68
C SER A 266 -7.44 5.61 2.57
N LEU A 267 -7.97 5.00 3.64
CA LEU A 267 -8.52 3.65 3.62
C LEU A 267 -9.69 3.55 2.65
N LEU A 268 -10.64 4.49 2.69
CA LEU A 268 -11.78 4.51 1.77
C LEU A 268 -11.33 4.67 0.32
N LYS A 269 -10.38 5.58 0.07
CA LYS A 269 -9.85 5.83 -1.28
C LYS A 269 -9.02 4.65 -1.83
N VAL A 270 -8.24 3.97 -0.98
CA VAL A 270 -7.53 2.73 -1.37
C VAL A 270 -8.51 1.66 -1.81
N VAL A 271 -9.55 1.40 -0.99
CA VAL A 271 -10.55 0.39 -1.33
C VAL A 271 -11.28 0.75 -2.63
N ALA A 272 -11.70 2.00 -2.78
CA ALA A 272 -12.36 2.47 -4.00
C ALA A 272 -11.46 2.31 -5.23
N PHE A 273 -10.19 2.72 -5.16
CA PHE A 273 -9.22 2.59 -6.23
C PHE A 273 -8.98 1.13 -6.61
N LEU A 274 -8.72 0.26 -5.63
CA LEU A 274 -8.47 -1.17 -5.88
C LEU A 274 -9.71 -1.87 -6.44
N ARG A 275 -10.92 -1.55 -5.97
CA ARG A 275 -12.15 -2.07 -6.55
C ARG A 275 -12.33 -1.63 -7.99
N GLY A 276 -12.11 -0.36 -8.31
CA GLY A 276 -12.21 0.17 -9.66
C GLY A 276 -11.18 -0.41 -10.63
N THR A 277 -10.00 -0.79 -10.14
CA THR A 277 -8.88 -1.26 -10.99
C THR A 277 -8.74 -2.78 -11.05
N LEU A 278 -9.04 -3.49 -9.96
CA LEU A 278 -8.80 -4.94 -9.85
C LEU A 278 -10.10 -5.76 -9.79
N VAL A 279 -11.23 -5.20 -9.34
CA VAL A 279 -12.48 -5.97 -9.16
C VAL A 279 -13.49 -5.66 -10.27
N ALA A 280 -13.66 -4.38 -10.62
CA ALA A 280 -14.61 -3.98 -11.66
C ALA A 280 -14.16 -4.50 -13.03
N LYS A 281 -14.91 -5.45 -13.56
CA LYS A 281 -14.97 -5.83 -14.98
C LYS A 281 -16.42 -6.11 -15.34
#